data_e8cebace5312ffd2f99d0fa3f34cb75d
#
_entry.id   e8cebace5312ffd2f99d0fa3f34cb75d
#
_cell.length_a   1.000
_cell.length_b   1.000
_cell.length_c   1.000
_cell.angle_alpha   90.00
_cell.angle_beta   90.00
_cell.angle_gamma   90.00
#
_symmetry.space_group_name_H-M   'P 1'
#
loop_
_entity.id
_entity.type
_entity.pdbx_description
1 polymer ?
#
loop_
_entity_poly.entity_id
_entity_poly.type
_entity_poly.pdbx_seq_one_letter_code
_entity_poly.pdbx_strand_id
1 'polypeptide(L)'
;GVIGLVAITPGAGFVPIWASFIIGALVSPICYFALSVLKPKFGYDDALDAFGCHGIGGIWGGIATGLFAQTSINPVAKWDGLVFGDYHLFVAQVLSILVTIAVAVVGTLICVGIVRLFTKLRVDENSENVGLDDSEHGECAYSAIWE
;
A
#
# COMPACT_ATOMS: atom_id res chain seq x y z
N GLY A 1 -6.00 -7.32 -8.74
CA GLY A 1 -7.28 -6.65 -8.42
C GLY A 1 -7.15 -5.68 -7.26
N VAL A 2 -6.65 -6.13 -6.11
CA VAL A 2 -6.45 -5.29 -4.90
C VAL A 2 -5.54 -4.10 -5.18
N ILE A 3 -4.43 -4.30 -5.87
CA ILE A 3 -3.46 -3.24 -6.20
C ILE A 3 -4.13 -2.11 -7.00
N GLY A 4 -4.98 -2.46 -7.98
CA GLY A 4 -5.74 -1.48 -8.76
C GLY A 4 -6.71 -0.66 -7.91
N LEU A 5 -7.40 -1.32 -6.98
CA LEU A 5 -8.31 -0.65 -6.03
C LEU A 5 -7.56 0.32 -5.12
N VAL A 6 -6.39 -0.08 -4.60
CA VAL A 6 -5.54 0.77 -3.77
C VAL A 6 -5.08 2.00 -4.56
N ALA A 7 -4.59 1.81 -5.79
CA ALA A 7 -4.06 2.89 -6.61
C ALA A 7 -5.11 3.93 -7.01
N ILE A 8 -6.35 3.51 -7.29
CA ILE A 8 -7.41 4.45 -7.68
C ILE A 8 -8.03 5.18 -6.48
N THR A 9 -7.90 4.64 -5.28
CA THR A 9 -8.57 5.17 -4.07
C THR A 9 -8.32 6.67 -3.85
N PRO A 10 -7.09 7.22 -3.91
CA PRO A 10 -6.87 8.66 -3.73
C PRO A 10 -7.50 9.52 -4.83
N GLY A 11 -7.60 9.00 -6.04
CA GLY A 11 -8.15 9.69 -7.21
C GLY A 11 -9.63 9.47 -7.46
N ALA A 12 -10.28 8.59 -6.67
CA ALA A 12 -11.69 8.24 -6.89
C ALA A 12 -12.60 9.46 -6.79
N GLY A 13 -13.33 9.76 -7.86
CA GLY A 13 -14.18 10.95 -7.96
C GLY A 13 -13.44 12.25 -8.26
N PHE A 14 -12.13 12.22 -8.53
CA PHE A 14 -11.32 13.40 -8.87
C PHE A 14 -10.64 13.30 -10.21
N VAL A 15 -10.45 12.08 -10.73
CA VAL A 15 -9.76 11.88 -12.03
C VAL A 15 -10.74 11.49 -13.12
N PRO A 16 -10.45 11.83 -14.39
CA PRO A 16 -11.28 11.39 -15.52
C PRO A 16 -11.18 9.87 -15.73
N ILE A 17 -12.22 9.29 -16.34
CA ILE A 17 -12.32 7.84 -16.56
C ILE A 17 -11.10 7.28 -17.30
N TRP A 18 -10.62 7.96 -18.35
CA TRP A 18 -9.43 7.52 -19.09
C TRP A 18 -8.17 7.46 -18.22
N ALA A 19 -8.02 8.37 -17.26
CA ALA A 19 -6.88 8.36 -16.32
C ALA A 19 -6.96 7.17 -15.36
N SER A 20 -8.15 6.72 -14.96
CA SER A 20 -8.30 5.54 -14.12
C SER A 20 -7.76 4.27 -14.79
N PHE A 21 -7.92 4.14 -16.12
CA PHE A 21 -7.30 3.03 -16.87
C PHE A 21 -5.76 3.11 -16.85
N ILE A 22 -5.19 4.30 -16.99
CA ILE A 22 -3.73 4.50 -16.93
C ILE A 22 -3.21 4.18 -15.52
N ILE A 23 -3.89 4.68 -14.49
CA ILE A 23 -3.54 4.45 -13.09
C ILE A 23 -3.52 2.94 -12.79
N GLY A 24 -4.57 2.22 -13.19
CA GLY A 24 -4.69 0.78 -13.00
C GLY A 24 -3.68 -0.03 -13.82
N ALA A 25 -3.43 0.37 -15.07
CA ALA A 25 -2.48 -0.32 -15.94
C ALA A 25 -1.03 -0.18 -15.45
N LEU A 26 -0.66 0.98 -14.92
CA LEU A 26 0.71 1.24 -14.46
C LEU A 26 0.99 0.70 -13.05
N VAL A 27 0.01 0.64 -12.17
CA VAL A 27 0.24 0.11 -10.81
C VAL A 27 0.63 -1.36 -10.82
N SER A 28 0.07 -2.16 -11.71
CA SER A 28 0.38 -3.60 -11.79
C SER A 28 1.87 -3.88 -12.00
N PRO A 29 2.56 -3.36 -13.05
CA PRO A 29 3.98 -3.58 -13.23
C PRO A 29 4.82 -2.92 -12.12
N ILE A 30 4.41 -1.77 -11.56
CA ILE A 30 5.10 -1.12 -10.45
C ILE A 30 5.12 -2.02 -9.21
N CYS A 31 3.96 -2.51 -8.79
CA CYS A 31 3.88 -3.39 -7.62
C CYS A 31 4.50 -4.77 -7.90
N TYR A 32 4.34 -5.32 -9.10
CA TYR A 32 5.01 -6.57 -9.50
C TYR A 32 6.53 -6.45 -9.38
N PHE A 33 7.12 -5.35 -9.86
CA PHE A 33 8.54 -5.09 -9.70
C PHE A 33 8.94 -4.96 -8.22
N ALA A 34 8.14 -4.27 -7.40
CA ALA A 34 8.40 -4.15 -5.98
C ALA A 34 8.40 -5.51 -5.26
N LEU A 35 7.45 -6.38 -5.59
CA LEU A 35 7.31 -7.69 -4.96
C LEU A 35 8.34 -8.71 -5.47
N SER A 36 8.61 -8.72 -6.78
CA SER A 36 9.48 -9.71 -7.40
C SER A 36 10.97 -9.36 -7.34
N VAL A 37 11.32 -8.08 -7.23
CA VAL A 37 12.71 -7.61 -7.25
C VAL A 37 13.10 -6.95 -5.94
N LEU A 38 12.35 -5.96 -5.46
CA LEU A 38 12.74 -5.18 -4.29
C LEU A 38 12.58 -5.99 -2.99
N LYS A 39 11.47 -6.72 -2.83
CA LYS A 39 11.25 -7.54 -1.63
C LYS A 39 12.35 -8.59 -1.42
N PRO A 40 12.70 -9.44 -2.40
CA PRO A 40 13.80 -10.38 -2.24
C PRO A 40 15.16 -9.70 -2.03
N LYS A 41 15.40 -8.57 -2.72
CA LYS A 41 16.67 -7.84 -2.62
C LYS A 41 16.90 -7.26 -1.23
N PHE A 42 15.87 -6.71 -0.59
CA PHE A 42 15.95 -6.11 0.73
C PHE A 42 15.67 -7.10 1.88
N GLY A 43 15.09 -8.26 1.57
CA GLY A 43 14.84 -9.34 2.54
C GLY A 43 13.90 -8.96 3.68
N TYR A 44 12.98 -8.00 3.46
CA TYR A 44 12.02 -7.62 4.49
C TYR A 44 10.88 -8.64 4.58
N ASP A 45 10.43 -8.87 5.81
CA ASP A 45 9.32 -9.78 6.11
C ASP A 45 7.98 -9.10 5.81
N ASP A 46 7.28 -9.61 4.81
CA ASP A 46 5.96 -9.14 4.38
C ASP A 46 5.19 -10.31 3.74
N ALA A 47 4.71 -11.22 4.61
CA ALA A 47 4.11 -12.48 4.18
C ALA A 47 2.89 -12.30 3.26
N LEU A 48 2.12 -11.23 3.47
CA LEU A 48 0.91 -10.92 2.71
C LEU A 48 1.13 -9.93 1.57
N ASP A 49 2.36 -9.54 1.28
CA ASP A 49 2.71 -8.52 0.29
C ASP A 49 2.03 -7.16 0.52
N ALA A 50 1.70 -6.89 1.79
CA ALA A 50 0.94 -5.71 2.19
C ALA A 50 1.66 -4.40 1.85
N PHE A 51 2.97 -4.32 2.08
CA PHE A 51 3.76 -3.14 1.73
C PHE A 51 3.82 -2.93 0.22
N GLY A 52 4.03 -4.00 -0.55
CA GLY A 52 4.05 -3.94 -2.01
C GLY A 52 2.70 -3.48 -2.59
N CYS A 53 1.61 -4.02 -2.07
CA CYS A 53 0.26 -3.70 -2.55
C CYS A 53 -0.21 -2.32 -2.06
N HIS A 54 -0.15 -2.06 -0.75
CA HIS A 54 -0.74 -0.86 -0.14
C HIS A 54 0.25 0.30 -0.05
N GLY A 55 1.50 0.05 0.35
CA GLY A 55 2.53 1.09 0.43
C GLY A 55 2.90 1.63 -0.94
N ILE A 56 3.41 0.77 -1.81
CA ILE A 56 3.83 1.16 -3.17
C ILE A 56 2.64 1.56 -4.04
N GLY A 57 1.55 0.78 -4.00
CA GLY A 57 0.32 1.09 -4.73
C GLY A 57 -0.31 2.42 -4.29
N GLY A 58 -0.31 2.71 -2.97
CA GLY A 58 -0.82 3.96 -2.42
C GLY A 58 0.05 5.18 -2.78
N ILE A 59 1.39 5.05 -2.75
CA ILE A 59 2.31 6.09 -3.22
C ILE A 59 2.04 6.42 -4.69
N TRP A 60 1.93 5.39 -5.53
CA TRP A 60 1.56 5.59 -6.95
C TRP A 60 0.22 6.27 -7.09
N GLY A 61 -0.81 5.84 -6.34
CA GLY A 61 -2.14 6.44 -6.36
C GLY A 61 -2.14 7.92 -5.98
N GLY A 62 -1.40 8.31 -4.95
CA GLY A 62 -1.23 9.71 -4.55
C GLY A 62 -0.54 10.55 -5.64
N ILE A 63 0.56 10.04 -6.22
CA ILE A 63 1.24 10.68 -7.35
C ILE A 63 0.29 10.83 -8.54
N ALA A 64 -0.42 9.77 -8.90
CA ALA A 64 -1.37 9.77 -10.02
C ALA A 64 -2.53 10.75 -9.81
N THR A 65 -3.02 10.89 -8.58
CA THR A 65 -4.02 11.92 -8.25
C THR A 65 -3.46 13.32 -8.48
N GLY A 66 -2.23 13.58 -8.06
CA GLY A 66 -1.54 14.85 -8.33
C GLY A 66 -1.32 15.13 -9.82
N LEU A 67 -1.23 14.08 -10.64
CA LEU A 67 -1.10 14.20 -12.10
C LEU A 67 -2.43 14.47 -12.81
N PHE A 68 -3.49 13.74 -12.43
CA PHE A 68 -4.70 13.58 -13.26
C PHE A 68 -5.99 14.16 -12.67
N ALA A 69 -6.00 14.69 -11.44
CA ALA A 69 -7.21 15.26 -10.86
C ALA A 69 -7.69 16.50 -11.63
N GLN A 70 -9.00 16.69 -11.65
CA GLN A 70 -9.65 17.82 -12.31
C GLN A 70 -10.73 18.46 -11.43
N THR A 71 -10.68 19.78 -11.32
CA THR A 71 -11.71 20.59 -10.64
C THR A 71 -13.07 20.51 -11.32
N SER A 72 -13.08 20.27 -12.64
CA SER A 72 -14.30 20.07 -13.42
C SER A 72 -15.04 18.76 -13.08
N ILE A 73 -14.33 17.75 -12.56
CA ILE A 73 -14.93 16.48 -12.11
C ILE A 73 -15.42 16.63 -10.69
N ASN A 74 -14.59 17.21 -9.82
CA ASN A 74 -14.94 17.43 -8.44
C ASN A 74 -14.58 18.86 -8.03
N PRO A 75 -15.57 19.75 -7.87
CA PRO A 75 -15.33 21.16 -7.52
C PRO A 75 -14.80 21.36 -6.10
N VAL A 76 -14.73 20.32 -5.26
CA VAL A 76 -14.03 20.36 -3.96
C VAL A 76 -12.51 20.42 -4.16
N ALA A 77 -11.99 19.90 -5.28
CA ALA A 77 -10.59 20.06 -5.64
C ALA A 77 -10.27 21.54 -5.87
N LYS A 78 -9.22 22.02 -5.24
CA LYS A 78 -8.80 23.44 -5.34
C LYS A 78 -7.96 23.70 -6.58
N TRP A 79 -7.25 22.70 -7.06
CA TRP A 79 -6.33 22.78 -8.18
C TRP A 79 -6.50 21.59 -9.12
N ASP A 80 -6.19 21.79 -10.38
CA ASP A 80 -6.08 20.71 -11.35
C ASP A 80 -4.75 19.96 -11.19
N GLY A 81 -4.67 18.78 -11.79
CA GLY A 81 -3.45 17.98 -11.81
C GLY A 81 -2.41 18.53 -12.78
N LEU A 82 -1.16 18.09 -12.61
CA LEU A 82 -0.02 18.55 -13.41
C LEU A 82 -0.21 18.40 -14.92
N VAL A 83 -0.90 17.35 -15.37
CA VAL A 83 -1.21 17.10 -16.80
C VAL A 83 -2.09 18.20 -17.39
N PHE A 84 -2.84 18.90 -16.56
CA PHE A 84 -3.72 20.02 -16.97
C PHE A 84 -3.08 21.39 -16.74
N GLY A 85 -1.78 21.43 -16.44
CA GLY A 85 -0.97 22.64 -16.36
C GLY A 85 -0.88 23.28 -14.97
N ASP A 86 -1.38 22.63 -13.92
CA ASP A 86 -1.26 23.11 -12.53
C ASP A 86 -0.39 22.17 -11.70
N TYR A 87 0.72 22.66 -11.16
CA TYR A 87 1.66 21.89 -10.35
C TYR A 87 1.32 21.86 -8.85
N HIS A 88 0.42 22.72 -8.37
CA HIS A 88 0.15 22.88 -6.93
C HIS A 88 -0.36 21.59 -6.31
N LEU A 89 -1.32 20.93 -6.96
CA LEU A 89 -1.84 19.66 -6.44
C LEU A 89 -0.77 18.57 -6.44
N PHE A 90 0.05 18.48 -7.48
CA PHE A 90 1.12 17.51 -7.56
C PHE A 90 2.12 17.67 -6.41
N VAL A 91 2.56 18.90 -6.14
CA VAL A 91 3.46 19.21 -5.02
C VAL A 91 2.78 18.88 -3.69
N ALA A 92 1.51 19.25 -3.52
CA ALA A 92 0.76 18.93 -2.31
C ALA A 92 0.67 17.42 -2.08
N GLN A 93 0.43 16.62 -3.11
CA GLN A 93 0.38 15.16 -3.03
C GLN A 93 1.74 14.55 -2.67
N VAL A 94 2.83 15.03 -3.27
CA VAL A 94 4.18 14.56 -2.91
C VAL A 94 4.49 14.87 -1.45
N LEU A 95 4.21 16.08 -0.98
CA LEU A 95 4.41 16.46 0.43
C LEU A 95 3.53 15.61 1.36
N SER A 96 2.27 15.39 0.99
CA SER A 96 1.35 14.53 1.76
C SER A 96 1.88 13.10 1.90
N ILE A 97 2.41 12.51 0.82
CA ILE A 97 3.03 11.20 0.84
C ILE A 97 4.21 11.16 1.81
N LEU A 98 5.10 12.14 1.75
CA LEU A 98 6.27 12.20 2.65
C LEU A 98 5.85 12.33 4.12
N VAL A 99 4.88 13.19 4.41
CA VAL A 99 4.33 13.34 5.77
C VAL A 99 3.67 12.04 6.23
N THR A 100 2.88 11.39 5.37
CA THR A 100 2.22 10.12 5.69
C THR A 100 3.25 9.03 5.99
N ILE A 101 4.32 8.92 5.20
CA ILE A 101 5.41 7.97 5.47
C ILE A 101 6.04 8.26 6.83
N ALA A 102 6.36 9.53 7.12
CA ALA A 102 6.96 9.90 8.39
C ALA A 102 6.05 9.56 9.57
N VAL A 103 4.77 9.91 9.49
CA VAL A 103 3.77 9.59 10.54
C VAL A 103 3.60 8.09 10.70
N ALA A 104 3.53 7.34 9.61
CA ALA A 104 3.39 5.88 9.66
C ALA A 104 4.62 5.22 10.32
N VAL A 105 5.83 5.62 9.94
CA VAL A 105 7.06 5.08 10.54
C VAL A 105 7.15 5.42 12.03
N VAL A 106 7.01 6.68 12.39
CA VAL A 106 7.11 7.12 13.80
C VAL A 106 6.00 6.50 14.64
N GLY A 107 4.76 6.53 14.15
CA GLY A 107 3.61 5.93 14.85
C GLY A 107 3.78 4.44 15.06
N THR A 108 4.22 3.71 14.03
CA THR A 108 4.49 2.26 14.14
C THR A 108 5.60 1.98 15.15
N LEU A 109 6.71 2.72 15.13
CA LEU A 109 7.80 2.54 16.09
C LEU A 109 7.34 2.77 17.53
N ILE A 110 6.50 3.78 17.77
CA ILE A 110 5.92 4.04 19.10
C ILE A 110 5.02 2.87 19.51
N CYS A 111 4.08 2.46 18.65
CA CYS A 111 3.17 1.34 18.93
C CYS A 111 3.93 0.05 19.20
N VAL A 112 4.89 -0.31 18.36
CA VAL A 112 5.75 -1.49 18.54
C VAL A 112 6.54 -1.39 19.85
N GLY A 113 7.09 -0.21 20.18
CA GLY A 113 7.79 0.01 21.43
C GLY A 113 6.89 -0.25 22.65
N ILE A 114 5.65 0.23 22.62
CA ILE A 114 4.67 0.00 23.69
C ILE A 114 4.30 -1.49 23.77
N VAL A 115 3.97 -2.13 22.66
CA VAL A 115 3.56 -3.54 22.61
C VAL A 115 4.67 -4.46 23.16
N ARG A 116 5.93 -4.18 22.83
CA ARG A 116 7.09 -4.96 23.33
C ARG A 116 7.26 -4.93 24.84
N LEU A 117 6.65 -3.99 25.55
CA LEU A 117 6.66 -3.97 27.02
C LEU A 117 5.73 -5.03 27.61
N PHE A 118 4.74 -5.50 26.85
CA PHE A 118 3.69 -6.40 27.34
C PHE A 118 3.74 -7.79 26.70
N THR A 119 4.24 -7.90 25.48
CA THR A 119 4.25 -9.17 24.74
C THR A 119 5.44 -9.28 23.78
N LYS A 120 5.76 -10.51 23.39
CA LYS A 120 6.71 -10.77 22.30
C LYS A 120 6.05 -10.40 20.96
N LEU A 121 6.83 -9.82 20.05
CA LEU A 121 6.35 -9.45 18.71
C LEU A 121 6.41 -10.61 17.71
N ARG A 122 7.15 -11.64 18.02
CA ARG A 122 7.37 -12.80 17.15
C ARG A 122 7.24 -14.07 17.95
N VAL A 123 6.61 -15.07 17.38
CA VAL A 123 6.55 -16.43 17.94
C VAL A 123 7.91 -17.10 17.83
N ASP A 124 8.09 -18.25 18.46
CA ASP A 124 9.30 -19.03 18.35
C ASP A 124 9.42 -19.70 16.97
N GLU A 125 10.64 -20.07 16.60
CA GLU A 125 10.98 -20.62 15.29
C GLU A 125 10.22 -21.94 15.00
N ASN A 126 9.94 -22.74 16.02
CA ASN A 126 9.17 -23.97 15.84
C ASN A 126 7.73 -23.68 15.45
N SER A 127 7.08 -22.73 16.11
CA SER A 127 5.72 -22.30 15.79
C SER A 127 5.63 -21.70 14.38
N GLU A 128 6.65 -20.95 13.94
CA GLU A 128 6.73 -20.46 12.56
C GLU A 128 6.84 -21.59 11.53
N ASN A 129 7.67 -22.60 11.80
CA ASN A 129 7.88 -23.74 10.90
C ASN A 129 6.67 -24.66 10.81
N VAL A 130 5.93 -24.84 11.88
CA VAL A 130 4.68 -25.61 11.92
C VAL A 130 3.56 -24.86 11.21
N GLY A 131 3.55 -23.53 11.31
CA GLY A 131 2.51 -22.65 10.82
C GLY A 131 1.64 -22.12 11.98
N LEU A 132 1.30 -20.84 11.92
CA LEU A 132 0.60 -20.16 13.00
C LEU A 132 -0.85 -20.62 13.15
N ASP A 133 -1.49 -21.04 12.06
CA ASP A 133 -2.86 -21.55 12.11
C ASP A 133 -2.95 -22.79 13.00
N ASP A 134 -1.99 -23.70 12.86
CA ASP A 134 -1.96 -24.94 13.63
C ASP A 134 -1.38 -24.69 15.06
N SER A 135 -0.27 -23.98 15.18
CA SER A 135 0.44 -23.80 16.44
C SER A 135 -0.21 -22.81 17.42
N GLU A 136 -0.88 -21.75 16.92
CA GLU A 136 -1.47 -20.70 17.76
C GLU A 136 -3.01 -20.74 17.77
N HIS A 137 -3.64 -21.14 16.65
CA HIS A 137 -5.10 -21.15 16.53
C HIS A 137 -5.69 -22.56 16.60
N GLY A 138 -4.89 -23.62 16.41
CA GLY A 138 -5.38 -25.00 16.37
C GLY A 138 -6.31 -25.26 15.19
N GLU A 139 -6.15 -24.49 14.11
CA GLU A 139 -6.97 -24.59 12.91
C GLU A 139 -6.12 -25.06 11.73
N CYS A 140 -6.67 -25.96 10.91
CA CYS A 140 -6.02 -26.44 9.70
C CYS A 140 -6.94 -26.23 8.51
N ALA A 141 -6.59 -25.31 7.63
CA ALA A 141 -7.41 -24.93 6.49
C ALA A 141 -7.59 -26.06 5.46
N TYR A 142 -6.64 -27.00 5.40
CA TYR A 142 -6.58 -28.08 4.40
C TYR A 142 -6.44 -29.48 5.04
N SER A 143 -6.98 -29.67 6.25
CA SER A 143 -7.00 -30.99 6.88
C SER A 143 -7.82 -31.94 6.01
N ALA A 144 -7.22 -33.01 5.56
CA ALA A 144 -7.88 -34.19 4.96
C ALA A 144 -7.98 -34.32 3.42
N ILE A 145 -7.13 -33.67 2.65
CA ILE A 145 -7.06 -33.98 1.21
C ILE A 145 -5.92 -34.95 0.87
N TRP A 146 -5.09 -35.36 1.88
CA TRP A 146 -3.89 -36.19 1.67
C TRP A 146 -3.82 -37.41 2.57
N GLU A 147 -4.94 -38.08 2.87
CA GLU A 147 -4.96 -39.49 3.31
C GLU A 147 -5.23 -40.43 2.18
#